data_58ab8f823b080b8f2571c8b0c3a55935
#
_entry.id   58ab8f823b080b8f2571c8b0c3a55935
#
_cell.length_a   1.000
_cell.length_b   1.000
_cell.length_c   1.000
_cell.angle_alpha   90.00
_cell.angle_beta   90.00
_cell.angle_gamma   90.00
#
_symmetry.space_group_name_H-M   'P 1'
#
loop_
_entity.id
_entity.type
_entity.pdbx_description
1 polymer ?
#
loop_
_entity_poly.entity_id
_entity_poly.type
_entity_poly.pdbx_seq_one_letter_code
_entity_poly.pdbx_strand_id
1 'polypeptide(L)'
;MAESFTTQLIQRFQIEQKKNDHSGVYALSQKLLAYHSNRIEGGMLTEKQTASLFDTGTLTSEDALIRAKDVEEMTGHFLMFNEMLKTYAEPLSHELIKRYHYKLKSGVFEDIANGYPIGEYKNRRNIVSDITTALPEEVHARMTALLDEYNAADKHDLHGLAKFHADYEAIHTFPDGN
;
A
#
# COMPACT_ATOMS: atom_id res chain seq x y z
N MET A 1 7.47 -15.68 -28.28
CA MET A 1 6.63 -14.48 -28.04
C MET A 1 7.46 -13.52 -27.19
N ALA A 2 7.46 -12.22 -27.49
CA ALA A 2 8.15 -11.26 -26.64
C ALA A 2 7.43 -11.19 -25.28
N GLU A 3 8.20 -11.12 -24.19
CA GLU A 3 7.65 -10.89 -22.85
C GLU A 3 6.89 -9.57 -22.80
N SER A 4 5.82 -9.52 -21.98
CA SER A 4 5.07 -8.27 -21.81
C SER A 4 5.94 -7.20 -21.12
N PHE A 5 5.65 -5.93 -21.38
CA PHE A 5 6.34 -4.82 -20.70
C PHE A 5 6.26 -4.94 -19.17
N THR A 6 5.09 -5.32 -18.65
CA THR A 6 4.86 -5.52 -17.21
C THR A 6 5.78 -6.59 -16.64
N THR A 7 5.92 -7.74 -17.32
CA THR A 7 6.82 -8.81 -16.89
C THR A 7 8.28 -8.34 -16.84
N GLN A 8 8.72 -7.63 -17.86
CA GLN A 8 10.09 -7.09 -17.91
C GLN A 8 10.33 -6.05 -16.79
N LEU A 9 9.34 -5.20 -16.51
CA LEU A 9 9.43 -4.21 -15.44
C LEU A 9 9.54 -4.86 -14.05
N ILE A 10 8.72 -5.87 -13.78
CA ILE A 10 8.77 -6.62 -12.51
C ILE A 10 10.11 -7.33 -12.34
N GLN A 11 10.60 -8.00 -13.39
CA GLN A 11 11.92 -8.63 -13.36
C GLN A 11 13.03 -7.60 -13.08
N ARG A 12 12.93 -6.42 -13.68
CA ARG A 12 13.87 -5.33 -13.45
C ARG A 12 13.85 -4.87 -12.00
N PHE A 13 12.67 -4.66 -11.42
CA PHE A 13 12.52 -4.34 -10.00
C PHE A 13 13.16 -5.39 -9.10
N GLN A 14 12.92 -6.68 -9.35
CA GLN A 14 13.47 -7.77 -8.56
C GLN A 14 15.01 -7.85 -8.65
N ILE A 15 15.59 -7.60 -9.84
CA ILE A 15 17.04 -7.56 -10.03
C ILE A 15 17.66 -6.40 -9.25
N GLU A 16 17.09 -5.19 -9.37
CA GLU A 16 17.60 -4.00 -8.70
C GLU A 16 17.44 -4.11 -7.18
N GLN A 17 16.31 -4.63 -6.69
CA GLN A 17 16.10 -4.92 -5.28
C GLN A 17 17.18 -5.86 -4.71
N LYS A 18 17.44 -6.99 -5.40
CA LYS A 18 18.49 -7.95 -4.98
C LYS A 18 19.89 -7.35 -4.93
N LYS A 19 20.16 -6.38 -5.80
CA LYS A 19 21.45 -5.68 -5.87
C LYS A 19 21.54 -4.52 -4.91
N ASN A 20 20.46 -4.19 -4.20
CA ASN A 20 20.34 -2.97 -3.41
C ASN A 20 20.69 -1.72 -4.25
N ASP A 21 20.18 -1.68 -5.49
CA ASP A 21 20.44 -0.58 -6.43
C ASP A 21 19.47 0.57 -6.16
N HIS A 22 19.96 1.61 -5.51
CA HIS A 22 19.18 2.80 -5.19
C HIS A 22 19.10 3.83 -6.34
N SER A 23 19.73 3.55 -7.47
CA SER A 23 19.73 4.45 -8.65
C SER A 23 18.74 4.03 -9.74
N GLY A 24 18.18 2.84 -9.65
CA GLY A 24 17.34 2.24 -10.67
C GLY A 24 15.85 2.59 -10.57
N VAL A 25 15.07 2.01 -11.48
CA VAL A 25 13.60 2.25 -11.54
C VAL A 25 12.87 1.68 -10.33
N TYR A 26 13.39 0.62 -9.70
CA TYR A 26 12.86 0.10 -8.45
C TYR A 26 12.88 1.16 -7.35
N ALA A 27 14.05 1.76 -7.09
CA ALA A 27 14.19 2.79 -6.07
C ALA A 27 13.38 4.05 -6.39
N LEU A 28 13.32 4.45 -7.66
CA LEU A 28 12.48 5.56 -8.10
C LEU A 28 11.00 5.28 -7.83
N SER A 29 10.51 4.10 -8.21
CA SER A 29 9.11 3.70 -7.98
C SER A 29 8.76 3.63 -6.49
N GLN A 30 9.63 3.05 -5.67
CA GLN A 30 9.46 2.99 -4.21
C GLN A 30 9.29 4.40 -3.62
N LYS A 31 10.20 5.31 -3.96
CA LYS A 31 10.19 6.70 -3.44
C LYS A 31 8.95 7.46 -3.88
N LEU A 32 8.60 7.41 -5.15
CA LEU A 32 7.44 8.14 -5.69
C LEU A 32 6.11 7.60 -5.16
N LEU A 33 5.91 6.28 -5.21
CA LEU A 33 4.65 5.68 -4.73
C LEU A 33 4.48 5.90 -3.23
N ALA A 34 5.53 5.67 -2.43
CA ALA A 34 5.47 5.89 -0.99
C ALA A 34 5.16 7.35 -0.66
N TYR A 35 5.83 8.30 -1.32
CA TYR A 35 5.58 9.73 -1.11
C TYR A 35 4.14 10.10 -1.43
N HIS A 36 3.66 9.76 -2.64
CA HIS A 36 2.31 10.17 -3.07
C HIS A 36 1.20 9.49 -2.27
N SER A 37 1.32 8.20 -1.98
CA SER A 37 0.33 7.47 -1.17
C SER A 37 0.24 8.04 0.24
N ASN A 38 1.38 8.20 0.93
CA ASN A 38 1.36 8.79 2.27
C ASN A 38 0.88 10.25 2.26
N ARG A 39 1.15 11.00 1.17
CA ARG A 39 0.68 12.38 1.06
C ARG A 39 -0.85 12.48 0.93
N ILE A 40 -1.48 11.54 0.23
CA ILE A 40 -2.95 11.43 0.14
C ILE A 40 -3.56 11.18 1.52
N GLU A 41 -2.92 10.34 2.34
CA GLU A 41 -3.32 10.02 3.71
C GLU A 41 -2.92 11.09 4.76
N GLY A 42 -2.46 12.26 4.30
CA GLY A 42 -2.11 13.38 5.18
C GLY A 42 -0.70 13.31 5.78
N GLY A 43 0.16 12.46 5.28
CA GLY A 43 1.59 12.41 5.62
C GLY A 43 2.30 13.72 5.29
N MET A 44 3.24 14.13 6.14
CA MET A 44 3.92 15.44 6.07
C MET A 44 5.35 15.36 5.54
N LEU A 45 5.91 14.16 5.35
CA LEU A 45 7.26 14.02 4.79
C LEU A 45 7.33 14.58 3.36
N THR A 46 8.41 15.28 3.05
CA THR A 46 8.71 15.76 1.71
C THR A 46 9.29 14.65 0.83
N GLU A 47 9.30 14.84 -0.49
CA GLU A 47 9.97 13.90 -1.41
C GLU A 47 11.45 13.69 -1.04
N LYS A 48 12.14 14.75 -0.65
CA LYS A 48 13.55 14.69 -0.24
C LYS A 48 13.74 13.87 1.03
N GLN A 49 12.84 14.03 2.01
CA GLN A 49 12.84 13.24 3.24
C GLN A 49 12.50 11.77 2.98
N THR A 50 11.51 11.51 2.10
CA THR A 50 11.16 10.16 1.66
C THR A 50 12.35 9.48 0.98
N ALA A 51 13.03 10.19 0.08
CA ALA A 51 14.22 9.66 -0.59
C ALA A 51 15.36 9.39 0.40
N SER A 52 15.63 10.31 1.34
CA SER A 52 16.65 10.11 2.37
C SER A 52 16.34 8.90 3.25
N LEU A 53 15.09 8.77 3.68
CA LEU A 53 14.67 7.62 4.49
C LEU A 53 14.86 6.30 3.73
N PHE A 54 14.50 6.25 2.44
CA PHE A 54 14.68 5.06 1.62
C PHE A 54 16.16 4.75 1.36
N ASP A 55 16.96 5.76 1.00
CA ASP A 55 18.34 5.56 0.53
C ASP A 55 19.32 5.33 1.68
N THR A 56 19.10 5.94 2.84
CA THR A 56 20.07 5.95 3.97
C THR A 56 19.48 5.55 5.32
N GLY A 57 18.16 5.41 5.43
CA GLY A 57 17.50 5.20 6.70
C GLY A 57 17.56 6.41 7.64
N THR A 58 17.91 7.59 7.14
CA THR A 58 18.06 8.81 7.95
C THR A 58 17.13 9.91 7.49
N LEU A 59 16.77 10.77 8.42
CA LEU A 59 16.03 12.00 8.15
C LEU A 59 16.86 13.20 8.56
N THR A 60 17.04 14.15 7.64
CA THR A 60 17.56 15.47 7.98
C THR A 60 16.38 16.37 8.30
N SER A 61 16.31 16.88 9.52
CA SER A 61 15.35 17.91 9.89
C SER A 61 16.05 19.26 9.80
N GLU A 62 15.61 20.07 8.85
CA GLU A 62 15.90 21.49 8.85
C GLU A 62 14.75 22.17 9.63
N ASP A 63 14.82 22.16 10.96
CA ASP A 63 13.87 22.79 11.89
C ASP A 63 12.38 22.42 11.74
N ALA A 64 12.04 21.37 11.01
CA ALA A 64 10.66 20.90 10.87
C ALA A 64 10.35 19.79 11.87
N LEU A 65 9.18 19.89 12.49
CA LEU A 65 8.64 18.80 13.30
C LEU A 65 8.28 17.63 12.41
N ILE A 66 8.87 16.47 12.66
CA ILE A 66 8.57 15.21 11.97
C ILE A 66 7.75 14.34 12.92
N ARG A 67 6.57 13.92 12.50
CA ARG A 67 5.76 12.99 13.29
C ARG A 67 6.33 11.58 13.14
N ALA A 68 6.42 10.84 14.25
CA ALA A 68 6.86 9.44 14.23
C ALA A 68 5.99 8.59 13.30
N LYS A 69 4.67 8.77 13.35
CA LYS A 69 3.70 8.11 12.49
C LYS A 69 4.07 8.23 10.99
N ASP A 70 4.43 9.42 10.52
CA ASP A 70 4.78 9.62 9.11
C ASP A 70 6.00 8.78 8.68
N VAL A 71 6.98 8.62 9.57
CA VAL A 71 8.17 7.80 9.33
C VAL A 71 7.84 6.30 9.34
N GLU A 72 7.02 5.90 10.29
CA GLU A 72 6.57 4.52 10.46
C GLU A 72 5.73 4.06 9.27
N GLU A 73 4.77 4.87 8.82
CA GLU A 73 3.93 4.61 7.64
C GLU A 73 4.76 4.57 6.35
N MET A 74 5.69 5.51 6.18
CA MET A 74 6.59 5.51 5.03
C MET A 74 7.44 4.24 4.97
N THR A 75 7.98 3.81 6.11
CA THR A 75 8.74 2.56 6.22
C THR A 75 7.87 1.34 5.93
N GLY A 76 6.64 1.34 6.45
CA GLY A 76 5.64 0.31 6.17
C GLY A 76 5.33 0.20 4.68
N HIS A 77 5.21 1.34 3.98
CA HIS A 77 4.98 1.35 2.55
C HIS A 77 6.12 0.69 1.77
N PHE A 78 7.38 0.96 2.11
CA PHE A 78 8.53 0.27 1.50
C PHE A 78 8.49 -1.24 1.72
N LEU A 79 8.11 -1.68 2.92
CA LEU A 79 7.99 -3.11 3.23
C LEU A 79 6.84 -3.76 2.47
N MET A 80 5.69 -3.10 2.37
CA MET A 80 4.52 -3.56 1.62
C MET A 80 4.82 -3.68 0.13
N PHE A 81 5.47 -2.69 -0.48
CA PHE A 81 5.88 -2.75 -1.88
C PHE A 81 6.84 -3.93 -2.15
N ASN A 82 7.78 -4.18 -1.25
CA ASN A 82 8.67 -5.34 -1.34
C ASN A 82 7.93 -6.67 -1.24
N GLU A 83 6.89 -6.75 -0.43
CA GLU A 83 6.03 -7.92 -0.35
C GLU A 83 5.23 -8.11 -1.64
N MET A 84 4.68 -7.03 -2.19
CA MET A 84 3.97 -7.05 -3.47
C MET A 84 4.86 -7.60 -4.62
N LEU A 85 6.13 -7.21 -4.67
CA LEU A 85 7.07 -7.74 -5.68
C LEU A 85 7.36 -9.25 -5.54
N LYS A 86 7.18 -9.82 -4.35
CA LYS A 86 7.34 -11.27 -4.14
C LYS A 86 6.09 -12.04 -4.55
N THR A 87 4.94 -11.42 -4.40
CA THR A 87 3.63 -12.06 -4.49
C THR A 87 2.80 -11.62 -5.70
N TYR A 88 3.40 -10.86 -6.61
CA TYR A 88 2.70 -10.28 -7.78
C TYR A 88 1.98 -11.29 -8.67
N ALA A 89 2.38 -12.56 -8.64
CA ALA A 89 1.78 -13.64 -9.40
C ALA A 89 0.72 -14.43 -8.60
N GLU A 90 0.53 -14.14 -7.32
CA GLU A 90 -0.52 -14.74 -6.51
C GLU A 90 -1.87 -14.13 -6.91
N PRO A 91 -2.96 -14.91 -6.97
CA PRO A 91 -4.31 -14.36 -7.14
C PRO A 91 -4.63 -13.40 -5.99
N LEU A 92 -5.37 -12.34 -6.26
CA LEU A 92 -5.87 -11.46 -5.20
C LEU A 92 -6.79 -12.26 -4.27
N SER A 93 -6.52 -12.19 -2.98
CA SER A 93 -7.29 -12.88 -1.94
C SER A 93 -7.38 -12.02 -0.69
N HIS A 94 -8.31 -12.37 0.20
CA HIS A 94 -8.42 -11.74 1.51
C HIS A 94 -7.09 -11.80 2.29
N GLU A 95 -6.42 -12.95 2.26
CA GLU A 95 -5.18 -13.18 2.96
C GLU A 95 -4.05 -12.31 2.39
N LEU A 96 -3.99 -12.17 1.06
CA LEU A 96 -2.97 -11.37 0.41
C LEU A 96 -3.14 -9.88 0.73
N ILE A 97 -4.36 -9.35 0.66
CA ILE A 97 -4.68 -7.96 1.00
C ILE A 97 -4.39 -7.67 2.48
N LYS A 98 -4.80 -8.56 3.39
CA LYS A 98 -4.49 -8.46 4.82
C LYS A 98 -2.99 -8.51 5.09
N ARG A 99 -2.24 -9.33 4.36
CA ARG A 99 -0.78 -9.40 4.45
C ARG A 99 -0.12 -8.10 4.01
N TYR A 100 -0.63 -7.44 2.96
CA TYR A 100 -0.15 -6.11 2.55
C TYR A 100 -0.42 -5.05 3.62
N HIS A 101 -1.63 -5.00 4.14
CA HIS A 101 -1.98 -4.10 5.23
C HIS A 101 -1.12 -4.36 6.49
N TYR A 102 -0.86 -5.61 6.83
CA TYR A 102 0.04 -5.95 7.93
C TYR A 102 1.45 -5.40 7.69
N LYS A 103 2.00 -5.53 6.48
CA LYS A 103 3.32 -4.96 6.15
C LYS A 103 3.32 -3.44 6.24
N LEU A 104 2.24 -2.81 5.81
CA LEU A 104 2.08 -1.36 5.84
C LEU A 104 2.02 -0.81 7.26
N LYS A 105 1.26 -1.44 8.15
CA LYS A 105 0.83 -0.85 9.43
C LYS A 105 1.43 -1.49 10.69
N SER A 106 2.13 -2.62 10.60
CA SER A 106 2.63 -3.37 11.77
C SER A 106 3.66 -2.61 12.61
N GLY A 107 4.30 -1.59 12.07
CA GLY A 107 5.25 -0.73 12.78
C GLY A 107 4.67 0.61 13.25
N VAL A 108 3.39 0.89 13.01
CA VAL A 108 2.77 2.18 13.33
C VAL A 108 2.28 2.16 14.78
N PHE A 109 3.03 2.81 15.66
CA PHE A 109 2.77 2.81 17.11
C PHE A 109 1.38 3.36 17.45
N GLU A 110 0.96 4.44 16.79
CA GLU A 110 -0.34 5.06 17.04
C GLU A 110 -1.51 4.09 16.77
N ASP A 111 -1.43 3.31 15.70
CA ASP A 111 -2.47 2.34 15.35
C ASP A 111 -2.51 1.18 16.35
N ILE A 112 -1.34 0.71 16.78
CA ILE A 112 -1.21 -0.32 17.83
C ILE A 112 -1.80 0.20 19.14
N ALA A 113 -1.46 1.43 19.54
CA ALA A 113 -1.96 2.05 20.77
C ALA A 113 -3.48 2.28 20.75
N ASN A 114 -4.05 2.57 19.58
CA ASN A 114 -5.49 2.71 19.37
C ASN A 114 -6.22 1.36 19.29
N GLY A 115 -5.50 0.24 19.29
CA GLY A 115 -6.07 -1.10 19.22
C GLY A 115 -6.70 -1.40 17.86
N TYR A 116 -6.14 -0.85 16.77
CA TYR A 116 -6.60 -1.17 15.42
C TYR A 116 -6.21 -2.62 15.06
N PRO A 117 -7.09 -3.35 14.37
CA PRO A 117 -6.82 -4.73 13.95
C PRO A 117 -5.86 -4.75 12.76
N ILE A 118 -4.55 -4.62 13.01
CA ILE A 118 -3.52 -4.57 11.98
C ILE A 118 -3.43 -5.90 11.23
N GLY A 119 -3.56 -5.84 9.89
CA GLY A 119 -3.62 -7.02 9.04
C GLY A 119 -4.98 -7.73 9.08
N GLU A 120 -5.99 -7.11 9.67
CA GLU A 120 -7.36 -7.61 9.72
C GLU A 120 -8.35 -6.51 9.34
N TYR A 121 -9.51 -6.89 8.82
CA TYR A 121 -10.54 -5.96 8.45
C TYR A 121 -11.06 -5.18 9.65
N LYS A 122 -11.57 -3.98 9.39
CA LYS A 122 -12.08 -3.11 10.44
C LYS A 122 -13.17 -3.78 11.27
N ASN A 123 -13.11 -3.54 12.58
CA ASN A 123 -14.09 -3.98 13.56
C ASN A 123 -14.93 -2.84 14.15
N ARG A 124 -14.72 -1.63 13.65
CA ARG A 124 -15.43 -0.40 14.04
C ARG A 124 -15.84 0.36 12.79
N ARG A 125 -16.91 1.13 12.89
CA ARG A 125 -17.30 2.06 11.82
C ARG A 125 -16.22 3.13 11.67
N ASN A 126 -15.89 3.42 10.43
CA ASN A 126 -15.12 4.62 10.10
C ASN A 126 -15.94 5.52 9.18
N ILE A 127 -15.66 6.81 9.28
CA ILE A 127 -16.30 7.85 8.46
C ILE A 127 -15.15 8.51 7.69
N VAL A 128 -15.29 8.56 6.38
CA VAL A 128 -14.34 9.25 5.50
C VAL A 128 -15.06 10.46 4.92
N SER A 129 -14.79 11.63 5.45
CA SER A 129 -15.52 12.86 5.12
C SER A 129 -17.03 12.64 5.30
N ASP A 130 -17.84 12.90 4.27
CA ASP A 130 -19.29 12.68 4.26
C ASP A 130 -19.70 11.34 3.62
N ILE A 131 -18.73 10.45 3.35
CA ILE A 131 -18.99 9.17 2.69
C ILE A 131 -19.21 8.08 3.72
N THR A 132 -20.37 7.42 3.62
CA THR A 132 -20.64 6.21 4.42
C THR A 132 -19.93 5.01 3.78
N THR A 133 -18.93 4.49 4.46
CA THR A 133 -18.21 3.27 4.07
C THR A 133 -18.99 2.02 4.47
N ALA A 134 -18.55 0.85 4.01
CA ALA A 134 -19.17 -0.42 4.42
C ALA A 134 -19.17 -0.58 5.94
N LEU A 135 -20.22 -1.18 6.50
CA LEU A 135 -20.24 -1.57 7.91
C LEU A 135 -19.24 -2.72 8.14
N PRO A 136 -18.64 -2.83 9.35
CA PRO A 136 -17.68 -3.91 9.64
C PRO A 136 -18.19 -5.30 9.26
N GLU A 137 -19.46 -5.60 9.56
CA GLU A 137 -20.12 -6.86 9.24
C GLU A 137 -20.35 -7.10 7.75
N GLU A 138 -20.31 -6.07 6.91
CA GLU A 138 -20.48 -6.14 5.46
C GLU A 138 -19.14 -6.29 4.72
N VAL A 139 -18.02 -5.88 5.33
CA VAL A 139 -16.71 -5.80 4.66
C VAL A 139 -16.33 -7.13 4.02
N HIS A 140 -16.41 -8.22 4.76
CA HIS A 140 -16.00 -9.53 4.24
C HIS A 140 -16.80 -9.94 2.99
N ALA A 141 -18.13 -9.80 3.03
CA ALA A 141 -18.99 -10.17 1.91
C ALA A 141 -18.76 -9.28 0.68
N ARG A 142 -18.61 -7.96 0.88
CA ARG A 142 -18.33 -7.01 -0.21
C ARG A 142 -16.96 -7.27 -0.83
N MET A 143 -15.94 -7.53 -0.01
CA MET A 143 -14.62 -7.89 -0.49
C MET A 143 -14.59 -9.21 -1.25
N THR A 144 -15.33 -10.23 -0.77
CA THR A 144 -15.48 -11.49 -1.50
C THR A 144 -16.04 -11.23 -2.91
N ALA A 145 -17.14 -10.48 -3.01
CA ALA A 145 -17.74 -10.17 -4.31
C ALA A 145 -16.78 -9.41 -5.24
N LEU A 146 -16.05 -8.42 -4.70
CA LEU A 146 -15.07 -7.65 -5.47
C LEU A 146 -13.90 -8.51 -5.97
N LEU A 147 -13.38 -9.38 -5.10
CA LEU A 147 -12.27 -10.27 -5.45
C LEU A 147 -12.68 -11.34 -6.44
N ASP A 148 -13.89 -11.90 -6.31
CA ASP A 148 -14.43 -12.88 -7.24
C ASP A 148 -14.64 -12.26 -8.63
N GLU A 149 -15.20 -11.03 -8.70
CA GLU A 149 -15.34 -10.28 -9.97
C GLU A 149 -13.97 -10.03 -10.61
N TYR A 150 -12.98 -9.57 -9.82
CA TYR A 150 -11.64 -9.32 -10.32
C TYR A 150 -10.97 -10.59 -10.82
N ASN A 151 -10.97 -11.66 -10.04
CA ASN A 151 -10.28 -12.90 -10.38
C ASN A 151 -10.98 -13.69 -11.51
N ALA A 152 -12.25 -13.44 -11.79
CA ALA A 152 -12.98 -14.06 -12.90
C ALA A 152 -12.63 -13.45 -14.28
N ALA A 153 -11.99 -12.28 -14.31
CA ALA A 153 -11.63 -11.61 -15.55
C ALA A 153 -10.32 -12.18 -16.15
N ASP A 154 -10.37 -12.60 -17.41
CA ASP A 154 -9.17 -13.10 -18.12
C ASP A 154 -8.10 -12.01 -18.33
N LYS A 155 -8.51 -10.75 -18.38
CA LYS A 155 -7.63 -9.58 -18.59
C LYS A 155 -8.18 -8.36 -17.87
N HIS A 156 -7.28 -7.55 -17.38
CA HIS A 156 -7.60 -6.26 -16.76
C HIS A 156 -7.07 -5.13 -17.64
N ASP A 157 -7.96 -4.32 -18.15
CA ASP A 157 -7.64 -3.04 -18.77
C ASP A 157 -7.61 -1.91 -17.73
N LEU A 158 -7.22 -0.72 -18.16
CA LEU A 158 -7.15 0.45 -17.26
C LEU A 158 -8.49 0.82 -16.64
N HIS A 159 -9.59 0.60 -17.36
CA HIS A 159 -10.93 0.89 -16.85
C HIS A 159 -11.33 -0.12 -15.77
N GLY A 160 -11.08 -1.40 -15.98
CA GLY A 160 -11.31 -2.46 -14.97
C GLY A 160 -10.48 -2.26 -13.71
N LEU A 161 -9.20 -1.87 -13.87
CA LEU A 161 -8.35 -1.54 -12.73
C LEU A 161 -8.84 -0.31 -11.95
N ALA A 162 -9.25 0.75 -12.66
CA ALA A 162 -9.81 1.95 -12.03
C ALA A 162 -11.12 1.66 -11.30
N LYS A 163 -12.00 0.83 -11.89
CA LYS A 163 -13.24 0.38 -11.25
C LYS A 163 -12.94 -0.42 -9.98
N PHE A 164 -12.04 -1.40 -10.05
CA PHE A 164 -11.65 -2.19 -8.89
C PHE A 164 -11.14 -1.29 -7.75
N HIS A 165 -10.27 -0.34 -8.06
CA HIS A 165 -9.74 0.60 -7.08
C HIS A 165 -10.86 1.44 -6.45
N ALA A 166 -11.77 2.01 -7.26
CA ALA A 166 -12.88 2.80 -6.75
C ALA A 166 -13.83 1.98 -5.85
N ASP A 167 -14.13 0.74 -6.23
CA ASP A 167 -14.99 -0.15 -5.44
C ASP A 167 -14.30 -0.57 -4.13
N TYR A 168 -12.99 -0.82 -4.16
CA TYR A 168 -12.18 -1.10 -2.98
C TYR A 168 -12.18 0.07 -1.99
N GLU A 169 -11.92 1.28 -2.48
CA GLU A 169 -11.97 2.51 -1.68
C GLU A 169 -13.36 2.76 -1.08
N ALA A 170 -14.43 2.48 -1.84
CA ALA A 170 -15.80 2.61 -1.35
C ALA A 170 -16.14 1.64 -0.21
N ILE A 171 -15.54 0.44 -0.19
CA ILE A 171 -15.67 -0.50 0.92
C ILE A 171 -14.96 0.03 2.15
N HIS A 172 -13.79 0.63 1.96
CA HIS A 172 -12.92 1.14 3.02
C HIS A 172 -12.65 0.09 4.08
N THR A 173 -11.88 -0.90 3.68
CA THR A 173 -11.78 -2.24 4.28
C THR A 173 -11.11 -2.24 5.66
N PHE A 174 -10.13 -1.35 5.87
CA PHE A 174 -9.36 -1.25 7.10
C PHE A 174 -9.70 0.02 7.90
N PRO A 175 -9.32 0.08 9.19
CA PRO A 175 -9.50 1.29 9.98
C PRO A 175 -8.71 2.49 9.45
N ASP A 176 -7.51 2.24 8.91
CA ASP A 176 -6.56 3.19 8.34
C ASP A 176 -5.65 2.44 7.35
N GLY A 177 -5.07 3.12 6.37
CA GLY A 177 -4.16 2.51 5.39
C GLY A 177 -4.86 1.61 4.36
N ASN A 178 -5.96 2.08 3.79
CA ASN A 178 -6.71 1.37 2.73
C ASN A 178 -6.02 1.42 1.38
#